data_2ab8f556331a97f8e94116a7acb1b7df
#
_entry.id   2ab8f556331a97f8e94116a7acb1b7df
#
_cell.length_a   1.000
_cell.length_b   1.000
_cell.length_c   1.000
_cell.angle_alpha   90.00
_cell.angle_beta   90.00
_cell.angle_gamma   90.00
#
_symmetry.space_group_name_H-M   'P 1'
#
loop_
_entity.id
_entity.type
_entity.pdbx_description
1 polymer ?
#
loop_
_entity_poly.entity_id
_entity_poly.type
_entity_poly.pdbx_seq_one_letter_code
_entity_poly.pdbx_strand_id
1 'polypeptide(L)'
;MTKVISFKICPFVQRVTAALEAKHIPYEIEYISLKDKPQWFLDLAPNGQVPVLVTESGTALFESDAIIEYIEDEFGPIEDSVTNEQRALDRAWSYLGSKNYLVQCGTMSSKDKATFEERVGRFTKALAKVEAHLSGETKFFKSDALSNVDLAWLPLLYRAAIIKKHTDFDFLCGLPKTQAWQSALLDTGLADKTVSADFEELFTDFYLSNTYLGTGNDVQQSSACASSNCCG
;
A
#
# COMPACT_ATOMS: atom_id res chain seq x y z
N MET A 1 7.92 22.28 10.89
CA MET A 1 7.31 21.51 9.76
C MET A 1 7.40 20.02 10.10
N THR A 2 6.34 19.29 9.85
CA THR A 2 6.27 17.83 10.08
C THR A 2 7.32 17.09 9.24
N LYS A 3 8.00 16.08 9.83
CA LYS A 3 9.02 15.27 9.14
C LYS A 3 8.64 13.80 9.19
N VAL A 4 8.78 13.10 8.06
CA VAL A 4 8.57 11.64 7.94
C VAL A 4 9.92 10.97 7.74
N ILE A 5 10.29 10.04 8.64
CA ILE A 5 11.48 9.20 8.48
C ILE A 5 11.07 7.91 7.78
N SER A 6 11.77 7.59 6.72
CA SER A 6 11.34 6.64 5.70
C SER A 6 12.44 5.66 5.26
N PHE A 7 11.99 4.55 4.71
CA PHE A 7 12.74 3.71 3.79
C PHE A 7 12.01 3.71 2.45
N LYS A 8 12.72 3.98 1.34
CA LYS A 8 12.12 4.36 0.05
C LYS A 8 11.01 3.44 -0.48
N ILE A 9 11.10 2.12 -0.25
CA ILE A 9 10.10 1.16 -0.76
C ILE A 9 9.13 0.64 0.32
N CYS A 10 9.05 1.30 1.49
CA CYS A 10 8.21 0.87 2.60
C CYS A 10 6.72 1.18 2.35
N PRO A 11 5.81 0.18 2.35
CA PRO A 11 4.39 0.42 2.17
C PRO A 11 3.72 1.14 3.35
N PHE A 12 4.22 0.94 4.57
CA PHE A 12 3.73 1.61 5.77
C PHE A 12 4.01 3.11 5.73
N VAL A 13 5.18 3.49 5.20
CA VAL A 13 5.50 4.91 4.99
C VAL A 13 4.60 5.50 3.90
N GLN A 14 4.44 4.80 2.77
CA GLN A 14 3.59 5.28 1.68
C GLN A 14 2.15 5.55 2.14
N ARG A 15 1.62 4.77 3.08
CA ARG A 15 0.31 5.05 3.67
C ARG A 15 0.28 6.39 4.41
N VAL A 16 1.33 6.71 5.18
CA VAL A 16 1.44 7.99 5.91
C VAL A 16 1.59 9.16 4.94
N THR A 17 2.50 9.03 3.97
CA THR A 17 2.66 10.08 2.94
C THR A 17 1.40 10.25 2.10
N ALA A 18 0.64 9.18 1.83
CA ALA A 18 -0.64 9.28 1.14
C ALA A 18 -1.68 10.10 1.93
N ALA A 19 -1.73 9.95 3.25
CA ALA A 19 -2.62 10.75 4.07
C ALA A 19 -2.21 12.24 4.09
N LEU A 20 -0.91 12.52 4.20
CA LEU A 20 -0.38 13.89 4.18
C LEU A 20 -0.64 14.57 2.82
N GLU A 21 -0.36 13.87 1.72
CA GLU A 21 -0.60 14.37 0.36
C GLU A 21 -2.09 14.60 0.07
N ALA A 22 -2.96 13.64 0.44
CA ALA A 22 -4.40 13.77 0.23
C ALA A 22 -5.03 14.94 1.00
N LYS A 23 -4.43 15.32 2.13
CA LYS A 23 -4.83 16.47 2.96
C LYS A 23 -4.06 17.74 2.65
N HIS A 24 -3.13 17.71 1.69
CA HIS A 24 -2.25 18.85 1.34
C HIS A 24 -1.44 19.37 2.53
N ILE A 25 -1.01 18.48 3.44
CA ILE A 25 -0.21 18.82 4.61
C ILE A 25 1.27 18.81 4.17
N PRO A 26 1.99 19.93 4.31
CA PRO A 26 3.41 19.97 3.95
C PRO A 26 4.26 19.17 4.94
N TYR A 27 5.22 18.39 4.43
CA TYR A 27 6.13 17.60 5.21
C TYR A 27 7.51 17.49 4.55
N GLU A 28 8.53 17.23 5.36
CA GLU A 28 9.85 16.81 4.89
C GLU A 28 9.95 15.29 4.98
N ILE A 29 10.71 14.68 4.06
CA ILE A 29 10.98 13.25 4.12
C ILE A 29 12.49 13.02 4.28
N GLU A 30 12.87 12.18 5.26
CA GLU A 30 14.25 11.76 5.50
C GLU A 30 14.38 10.26 5.30
N TYR A 31 15.21 9.86 4.33
CA TYR A 31 15.43 8.45 4.03
C TYR A 31 16.60 7.88 4.81
N ILE A 32 16.39 6.70 5.41
CA ILE A 32 17.43 5.94 6.10
C ILE A 32 17.66 4.57 5.45
N SER A 33 18.85 4.00 5.71
CA SER A 33 19.13 2.60 5.40
C SER A 33 18.63 1.70 6.52
N LEU A 34 17.85 0.66 6.20
CA LEU A 34 17.42 -0.34 7.19
C LEU A 34 18.55 -1.32 7.55
N LYS A 35 19.63 -1.40 6.73
CA LYS A 35 20.80 -2.25 7.01
C LYS A 35 21.76 -1.61 7.99
N ASP A 36 21.82 -0.27 7.99
CA ASP A 36 22.69 0.52 8.85
C ASP A 36 21.86 1.70 9.40
N LYS A 37 21.10 1.42 10.45
CA LYS A 37 20.22 2.40 11.07
C LYS A 37 21.03 3.37 11.92
N PRO A 38 20.95 4.69 11.67
CA PRO A 38 21.69 5.65 12.47
C PRO A 38 21.17 5.71 13.92
N GLN A 39 22.06 5.98 14.87
CA GLN A 39 21.71 6.01 16.29
C GLN A 39 20.60 7.00 16.61
N TRP A 40 20.63 8.20 16.01
CA TRP A 40 19.59 9.20 16.20
C TRP A 40 18.18 8.69 15.84
N PHE A 41 18.10 7.81 14.82
CA PHE A 41 16.81 7.18 14.45
C PHE A 41 16.36 6.16 15.50
N LEU A 42 17.30 5.35 16.01
CA LEU A 42 16.99 4.37 17.06
C LEU A 42 16.57 5.04 18.37
N ASP A 43 17.06 6.23 18.64
CA ASP A 43 16.66 7.05 19.80
C ASP A 43 15.22 7.59 19.67
N LEU A 44 14.74 7.80 18.43
CA LEU A 44 13.37 8.27 18.12
C LEU A 44 12.37 7.14 17.95
N ALA A 45 12.81 5.97 17.49
CA ALA A 45 11.96 4.84 17.11
C ALA A 45 12.10 3.67 18.07
N PRO A 46 11.24 3.53 19.11
CA PRO A 46 11.38 2.48 20.12
C PRO A 46 11.38 1.05 19.55
N ASN A 47 10.67 0.84 18.42
CA ASN A 47 10.65 -0.44 17.71
C ASN A 47 11.72 -0.54 16.60
N GLY A 48 12.51 0.51 16.36
CA GLY A 48 13.52 0.56 15.30
C GLY A 48 12.95 0.40 13.89
N GLN A 49 11.69 0.78 13.66
CA GLN A 49 10.97 0.61 12.39
C GLN A 49 10.50 1.95 11.83
N VAL A 50 10.34 2.02 10.52
CA VAL A 50 9.70 3.13 9.81
C VAL A 50 8.25 2.78 9.48
N PRO A 51 7.35 3.77 9.40
CA PRO A 51 7.56 5.21 9.52
C PRO A 51 7.78 5.70 10.95
N VAL A 52 8.50 6.80 11.08
CA VAL A 52 8.40 7.68 12.24
C VAL A 52 7.98 9.05 11.72
N LEU A 53 6.98 9.65 12.35
CA LEU A 53 6.55 11.02 12.06
C LEU A 53 6.99 11.90 13.22
N VAL A 54 7.81 12.90 12.94
CA VAL A 54 8.20 13.92 13.92
C VAL A 54 7.29 15.12 13.71
N THR A 55 6.52 15.45 14.73
CA THR A 55 5.58 16.59 14.71
C THR A 55 6.32 17.94 14.76
N GLU A 56 5.63 19.03 14.52
CA GLU A 56 6.20 20.38 14.64
C GLU A 56 6.69 20.70 16.06
N SER A 57 6.08 20.09 17.09
CA SER A 57 6.54 20.22 18.48
C SER A 57 7.75 19.35 18.81
N GLY A 58 8.23 18.52 17.87
CA GLY A 58 9.36 17.62 18.05
C GLY A 58 9.00 16.24 18.63
N THR A 59 7.71 15.93 18.80
CA THR A 59 7.28 14.61 19.27
C THR A 59 7.43 13.58 18.17
N ALA A 60 8.12 12.46 18.45
CA ALA A 60 8.26 11.35 17.53
C ALA A 60 7.10 10.34 17.71
N LEU A 61 6.33 10.13 16.66
CA LEU A 61 5.23 9.17 16.58
C LEU A 61 5.66 7.97 15.76
N PHE A 62 5.32 6.79 16.19
CA PHE A 62 5.63 5.53 15.52
C PHE A 62 4.36 4.68 15.38
N GLU A 63 4.40 3.58 14.60
CA GLU A 63 3.27 2.79 14.11
C GLU A 63 2.39 3.57 13.13
N SER A 64 2.37 3.12 11.88
CA SER A 64 1.64 3.83 10.81
C SER A 64 0.15 4.01 11.10
N ASP A 65 -0.49 3.05 11.80
CA ASP A 65 -1.90 3.16 12.17
C ASP A 65 -2.11 4.30 13.18
N ALA A 66 -1.24 4.41 14.20
CA ALA A 66 -1.30 5.50 15.18
C ALA A 66 -0.98 6.87 14.56
N ILE A 67 -0.03 6.91 13.62
CA ILE A 67 0.29 8.13 12.88
C ILE A 67 -0.90 8.61 12.06
N ILE A 68 -1.64 7.72 11.41
CA ILE A 68 -2.86 8.08 10.67
C ILE A 68 -3.93 8.65 11.61
N GLU A 69 -4.14 8.04 12.78
CA GLU A 69 -5.09 8.58 13.76
C GLU A 69 -4.69 9.99 14.21
N TYR A 70 -3.39 10.22 14.49
CA TYR A 70 -2.89 11.56 14.79
C TYR A 70 -3.17 12.56 13.65
N ILE A 71 -2.90 12.17 12.39
CA ILE A 71 -3.15 13.04 11.23
C ILE A 71 -4.65 13.39 11.10
N GLU A 72 -5.53 12.43 11.37
CA GLU A 72 -6.98 12.66 11.36
C GLU A 72 -7.43 13.59 12.50
N ASP A 73 -6.88 13.41 13.68
CA ASP A 73 -7.25 14.22 14.85
C ASP A 73 -6.68 15.64 14.78
N GLU A 74 -5.44 15.81 14.34
CA GLU A 74 -4.73 17.10 14.29
C GLU A 74 -5.21 17.98 13.13
N PHE A 75 -5.37 17.39 11.94
CA PHE A 75 -5.64 18.13 10.71
C PHE A 75 -7.09 17.97 10.21
N GLY A 76 -7.96 17.37 11.03
CA GLY A 76 -9.32 17.05 10.67
C GLY A 76 -9.46 15.80 9.79
N PRO A 77 -10.63 15.17 9.74
CA PRO A 77 -10.87 13.96 8.96
C PRO A 77 -10.81 14.24 7.46
N ILE A 78 -10.41 13.22 6.68
CA ILE A 78 -10.45 13.30 5.19
C ILE A 78 -11.89 13.35 4.67
N GLU A 79 -12.84 12.84 5.44
CA GLU A 79 -14.27 12.83 5.13
C GLU A 79 -15.05 13.48 6.26
N ASP A 80 -15.80 14.51 5.93
CA ASP A 80 -16.71 15.16 6.88
C ASP A 80 -17.95 14.30 7.16
N SER A 81 -18.54 14.50 8.35
CA SER A 81 -19.85 13.98 8.71
C SER A 81 -19.99 12.44 8.73
N VAL A 82 -18.88 11.71 8.95
CA VAL A 82 -18.89 10.25 9.09
C VAL A 82 -19.32 9.86 10.51
N THR A 83 -20.28 8.93 10.64
CA THR A 83 -20.69 8.41 11.95
C THR A 83 -19.53 7.63 12.61
N ASN A 84 -19.58 7.50 13.96
CA ASN A 84 -18.58 6.70 14.68
C ASN A 84 -18.57 5.23 14.25
N GLU A 85 -19.72 4.66 13.89
CA GLU A 85 -19.83 3.29 13.36
C GLU A 85 -19.15 3.17 11.99
N GLN A 86 -19.41 4.13 11.09
CA GLN A 86 -18.78 4.14 9.78
C GLN A 86 -17.26 4.33 9.92
N ARG A 87 -16.82 5.23 10.80
CA ARG A 87 -15.37 5.42 11.08
C ARG A 87 -14.72 4.14 11.61
N ALA A 88 -15.42 3.40 12.47
CA ALA A 88 -14.91 2.10 12.95
C ALA A 88 -14.80 1.06 11.84
N LEU A 89 -15.78 1.02 10.91
CA LEU A 89 -15.71 0.16 9.72
C LEU A 89 -14.57 0.56 8.78
N ASP A 90 -14.38 1.86 8.53
CA ASP A 90 -13.29 2.38 7.71
C ASP A 90 -11.92 2.01 8.30
N ARG A 91 -11.77 2.12 9.63
CA ARG A 91 -10.56 1.64 10.33
C ARG A 91 -10.36 0.15 10.16
N ALA A 92 -11.42 -0.66 10.28
CA ALA A 92 -11.33 -2.10 10.12
C ALA A 92 -10.86 -2.49 8.71
N TRP A 93 -11.39 -1.85 7.65
CA TRP A 93 -10.95 -2.06 6.27
C TRP A 93 -9.53 -1.54 6.03
N SER A 94 -9.18 -0.40 6.61
CA SER A 94 -7.81 0.16 6.55
C SER A 94 -6.80 -0.76 7.21
N TYR A 95 -7.11 -1.30 8.40
CA TYR A 95 -6.24 -2.26 9.11
C TYR A 95 -6.15 -3.61 8.39
N LEU A 96 -7.20 -4.03 7.70
CA LEU A 96 -7.11 -5.19 6.82
C LEU A 96 -6.10 -4.93 5.70
N GLY A 97 -6.08 -3.73 5.12
CA GLY A 97 -5.08 -3.31 4.14
C GLY A 97 -3.66 -3.37 4.71
N SER A 98 -3.39 -2.65 5.81
CA SER A 98 -2.04 -2.57 6.40
C SER A 98 -1.49 -3.91 6.86
N LYS A 99 -2.31 -4.81 7.38
CA LYS A 99 -1.93 -6.20 7.71
C LYS A 99 -1.45 -7.01 6.50
N ASN A 100 -1.87 -6.63 5.29
CA ASN A 100 -1.46 -7.32 4.07
C ASN A 100 -0.19 -6.74 3.42
N TYR A 101 0.38 -5.64 3.92
CA TYR A 101 1.62 -5.08 3.37
C TYR A 101 2.78 -6.09 3.41
N LEU A 102 3.05 -6.66 4.58
CA LEU A 102 4.11 -7.67 4.71
C LEU A 102 3.75 -8.99 4.02
N VAL A 103 2.46 -9.32 3.91
CA VAL A 103 2.01 -10.49 3.15
C VAL A 103 2.35 -10.32 1.67
N GLN A 104 2.04 -9.16 1.07
CA GLN A 104 2.41 -8.85 -0.31
C GLN A 104 3.94 -8.81 -0.49
N CYS A 105 4.66 -8.11 0.40
CA CYS A 105 6.13 -8.05 0.36
C CYS A 105 6.75 -9.45 0.42
N GLY A 106 6.28 -10.30 1.34
CA GLY A 106 6.75 -11.67 1.46
C GLY A 106 6.42 -12.52 0.23
N THR A 107 5.26 -12.30 -0.39
CA THR A 107 4.88 -12.98 -1.64
C THR A 107 5.83 -12.58 -2.78
N MET A 108 6.06 -11.27 -2.97
CA MET A 108 6.97 -10.76 -4.01
C MET A 108 8.42 -11.21 -3.80
N SER A 109 8.85 -11.39 -2.55
CA SER A 109 10.21 -11.85 -2.21
C SER A 109 10.42 -13.37 -2.33
N SER A 110 9.43 -14.13 -2.76
CA SER A 110 9.54 -15.59 -2.90
C SER A 110 10.59 -15.97 -3.94
N LYS A 111 11.45 -16.94 -3.60
CA LYS A 111 12.57 -17.35 -4.44
C LYS A 111 12.22 -18.49 -5.41
N ASP A 112 11.16 -19.24 -5.09
CA ASP A 112 10.72 -20.41 -5.84
C ASP A 112 9.20 -20.45 -5.95
N LYS A 113 8.70 -21.27 -6.89
CA LYS A 113 7.29 -21.42 -7.22
C LYS A 113 6.45 -21.87 -6.03
N ALA A 114 6.90 -22.87 -5.29
CA ALA A 114 6.12 -23.46 -4.21
C ALA A 114 5.89 -22.44 -3.07
N THR A 115 6.95 -21.71 -2.68
CA THR A 115 6.86 -20.61 -1.71
C THR A 115 5.95 -19.48 -2.22
N PHE A 116 6.03 -19.15 -3.49
CA PHE A 116 5.19 -18.12 -4.08
C PHE A 116 3.71 -18.53 -4.07
N GLU A 117 3.39 -19.74 -4.52
CA GLU A 117 2.00 -20.26 -4.57
C GLU A 117 1.37 -20.36 -3.17
N GLU A 118 2.13 -20.75 -2.15
CA GLU A 118 1.66 -20.74 -0.76
C GLU A 118 1.30 -19.31 -0.30
N ARG A 119 2.20 -18.36 -0.56
CA ARG A 119 2.07 -16.97 -0.06
C ARG A 119 1.02 -16.17 -0.83
N VAL A 120 0.97 -16.31 -2.16
CA VAL A 120 0.01 -15.59 -2.99
C VAL A 120 -1.42 -15.92 -2.62
N GLY A 121 -1.72 -17.17 -2.23
CA GLY A 121 -3.03 -17.59 -1.77
C GLY A 121 -3.51 -16.87 -0.50
N ARG A 122 -2.60 -16.38 0.35
CA ARG A 122 -2.95 -15.56 1.52
C ARG A 122 -3.33 -14.15 1.10
N PHE A 123 -2.58 -13.56 0.20
CA PHE A 123 -2.83 -12.20 -0.30
C PHE A 123 -4.11 -12.12 -1.14
N THR A 124 -4.32 -13.06 -2.05
CA THR A 124 -5.52 -13.10 -2.90
C THR A 124 -6.81 -13.32 -2.11
N LYS A 125 -6.77 -14.02 -0.96
CA LYS A 125 -7.92 -14.12 -0.04
C LYS A 125 -8.33 -12.76 0.54
N ALA A 126 -7.40 -11.86 0.80
CA ALA A 126 -7.71 -10.50 1.26
C ALA A 126 -8.33 -9.68 0.12
N LEU A 127 -7.77 -9.78 -1.09
CA LEU A 127 -8.31 -9.12 -2.28
C LEU A 127 -9.73 -9.61 -2.63
N ALA A 128 -9.99 -10.91 -2.51
CA ALA A 128 -11.32 -11.47 -2.74
C ALA A 128 -12.39 -10.92 -1.77
N LYS A 129 -12.02 -10.61 -0.52
CA LYS A 129 -12.92 -9.95 0.43
C LYS A 129 -13.25 -8.51 0.00
N VAL A 130 -12.26 -7.79 -0.50
CA VAL A 130 -12.44 -6.44 -1.05
C VAL A 130 -13.35 -6.50 -2.27
N GLU A 131 -13.08 -7.39 -3.23
CA GLU A 131 -13.90 -7.60 -4.42
C GLU A 131 -15.36 -7.87 -4.09
N ALA A 132 -15.61 -8.72 -3.09
CA ALA A 132 -16.96 -9.04 -2.62
C ALA A 132 -17.66 -7.85 -1.95
N HIS A 133 -16.90 -6.95 -1.32
CA HIS A 133 -17.44 -5.80 -0.60
C HIS A 133 -17.73 -4.60 -1.52
N LEU A 134 -16.86 -4.35 -2.50
CA LEU A 134 -17.02 -3.25 -3.45
C LEU A 134 -18.35 -3.37 -4.20
N SER A 135 -19.12 -2.27 -4.25
CA SER A 135 -20.36 -2.21 -5.02
C SER A 135 -20.09 -2.30 -6.54
N GLY A 136 -19.00 -1.67 -6.98
CA GLY A 136 -18.69 -1.44 -8.38
C GLY A 136 -19.41 -0.24 -8.99
N GLU A 137 -20.19 0.48 -8.20
CA GLU A 137 -20.96 1.66 -8.62
C GLU A 137 -20.27 2.99 -8.28
N THR A 138 -19.33 2.95 -7.33
CA THR A 138 -18.59 4.12 -6.87
C THR A 138 -17.14 4.09 -7.41
N LYS A 139 -16.56 5.28 -7.58
CA LYS A 139 -15.19 5.44 -8.08
C LYS A 139 -14.15 4.88 -7.11
N PHE A 140 -14.35 5.08 -5.80
CA PHE A 140 -13.44 4.62 -4.74
C PHE A 140 -14.15 3.60 -3.85
N PHE A 141 -13.53 3.22 -2.74
CA PHE A 141 -13.96 2.09 -1.91
C PHE A 141 -15.42 2.17 -1.47
N LYS A 142 -15.93 3.36 -1.11
CA LYS A 142 -17.31 3.52 -0.64
C LYS A 142 -18.10 4.66 -1.30
N SER A 143 -17.41 5.58 -1.99
CA SER A 143 -18.01 6.76 -2.63
C SER A 143 -17.16 7.26 -3.80
N ASP A 144 -17.55 8.38 -4.40
CA ASP A 144 -16.75 9.05 -5.42
C ASP A 144 -15.69 10.01 -4.85
N ALA A 145 -15.56 10.07 -3.52
CA ALA A 145 -14.51 10.79 -2.82
C ALA A 145 -13.53 9.82 -2.14
N LEU A 146 -12.26 10.23 -2.02
CA LEU A 146 -11.24 9.47 -1.32
C LEU A 146 -11.56 9.33 0.17
N SER A 147 -11.28 8.18 0.72
CA SER A 147 -11.39 7.85 2.13
C SER A 147 -10.07 7.29 2.70
N ASN A 148 -9.97 7.15 4.02
CA ASN A 148 -8.83 6.50 4.65
C ASN A 148 -8.66 5.04 4.22
N VAL A 149 -9.73 4.36 3.80
CA VAL A 149 -9.64 3.00 3.26
C VAL A 149 -8.86 3.00 1.95
N ASP A 150 -9.15 3.96 1.06
CA ASP A 150 -8.46 4.12 -0.21
C ASP A 150 -6.96 4.35 0.01
N LEU A 151 -6.61 5.26 0.94
CA LEU A 151 -5.21 5.56 1.28
C LEU A 151 -4.48 4.35 1.89
N ALA A 152 -5.18 3.52 2.67
CA ALA A 152 -4.59 2.32 3.26
C ALA A 152 -4.36 1.20 2.22
N TRP A 153 -5.18 1.11 1.19
CA TRP A 153 -5.03 0.11 0.14
C TRP A 153 -4.17 0.58 -1.03
N LEU A 154 -3.96 1.89 -1.18
CA LEU A 154 -3.11 2.47 -2.24
C LEU A 154 -1.74 1.80 -2.36
N PRO A 155 -0.97 1.57 -1.26
CA PRO A 155 0.33 0.91 -1.37
C PRO A 155 0.27 -0.50 -1.97
N LEU A 156 -0.77 -1.27 -1.64
CA LEU A 156 -0.96 -2.64 -2.17
C LEU A 156 -1.31 -2.61 -3.65
N LEU A 157 -2.25 -1.75 -4.02
CA LEU A 157 -2.75 -1.65 -5.39
C LEU A 157 -1.70 -1.06 -6.33
N TYR A 158 -0.94 -0.07 -5.88
CA TYR A 158 0.17 0.52 -6.64
C TYR A 158 1.27 -0.50 -6.93
N ARG A 159 1.71 -1.25 -5.91
CA ARG A 159 2.71 -2.32 -6.10
C ARG A 159 2.20 -3.44 -7.00
N ALA A 160 0.92 -3.81 -6.90
CA ALA A 160 0.31 -4.79 -7.80
C ALA A 160 0.36 -4.32 -9.26
N ALA A 161 0.12 -3.03 -9.53
CA ALA A 161 0.23 -2.45 -10.87
C ALA A 161 1.67 -2.49 -11.41
N ILE A 162 2.68 -2.17 -10.57
CA ILE A 162 4.09 -2.25 -10.97
C ILE A 162 4.47 -3.70 -11.28
N ILE A 163 4.07 -4.66 -10.44
CA ILE A 163 4.33 -6.08 -10.71
C ILE A 163 3.73 -6.49 -12.05
N LYS A 164 2.46 -6.14 -12.31
CA LYS A 164 1.80 -6.43 -13.60
C LYS A 164 2.51 -5.77 -14.79
N LYS A 165 3.04 -4.55 -14.62
CA LYS A 165 3.79 -3.83 -15.66
C LYS A 165 5.11 -4.50 -16.03
N HIS A 166 5.82 -5.05 -15.06
CA HIS A 166 7.16 -5.61 -15.23
C HIS A 166 7.21 -7.14 -15.33
N THR A 167 6.08 -7.80 -15.08
CA THR A 167 5.93 -9.25 -15.19
C THR A 167 4.57 -9.58 -15.83
N ASP A 168 4.36 -10.82 -16.25
CA ASP A 168 3.06 -11.25 -16.75
C ASP A 168 2.07 -11.61 -15.63
N PHE A 169 2.45 -11.39 -14.36
CA PHE A 169 1.64 -11.76 -13.21
C PHE A 169 0.72 -10.63 -12.75
N ASP A 170 -0.59 -10.88 -12.69
CA ASP A 170 -1.61 -9.96 -12.20
C ASP A 170 -2.24 -10.44 -10.89
N PHE A 171 -1.93 -9.76 -9.78
CA PHE A 171 -2.55 -10.04 -8.48
C PHE A 171 -4.07 -9.83 -8.46
N LEU A 172 -4.58 -8.99 -9.36
CA LEU A 172 -6.01 -8.62 -9.44
C LEU A 172 -6.77 -9.39 -10.53
N CYS A 173 -6.15 -10.42 -11.09
CA CYS A 173 -6.79 -11.23 -12.11
C CYS A 173 -8.11 -11.84 -11.61
N GLY A 174 -9.20 -11.65 -12.38
CA GLY A 174 -10.54 -12.11 -12.01
C GLY A 174 -11.25 -11.25 -10.95
N LEU A 175 -10.71 -10.06 -10.61
CA LEU A 175 -11.28 -9.13 -9.63
C LEU A 175 -11.63 -7.77 -10.28
N PRO A 176 -12.67 -7.72 -11.13
CA PRO A 176 -12.95 -6.56 -11.98
C PRO A 176 -13.26 -5.27 -11.19
N LYS A 177 -13.94 -5.36 -10.05
CA LYS A 177 -14.24 -4.16 -9.24
C LYS A 177 -12.97 -3.62 -8.57
N THR A 178 -12.10 -4.53 -8.10
CA THR A 178 -10.81 -4.15 -7.51
C THR A 178 -9.88 -3.57 -8.57
N GLN A 179 -9.91 -4.07 -9.81
CA GLN A 179 -9.17 -3.50 -10.94
C GLN A 179 -9.67 -2.09 -11.29
N ALA A 180 -10.99 -1.88 -11.32
CA ALA A 180 -11.57 -0.57 -11.55
C ALA A 180 -11.18 0.42 -10.43
N TRP A 181 -11.24 -0.02 -9.19
CA TRP A 181 -10.81 0.76 -8.03
C TRP A 181 -9.31 1.10 -8.08
N GLN A 182 -8.44 0.12 -8.42
CA GLN A 182 -7.01 0.37 -8.65
C GLN A 182 -6.80 1.45 -9.70
N SER A 183 -7.44 1.33 -10.87
CA SER A 183 -7.32 2.32 -11.94
C SER A 183 -7.74 3.70 -11.46
N ALA A 184 -8.87 3.83 -10.79
CA ALA A 184 -9.37 5.09 -10.26
C ALA A 184 -8.39 5.74 -9.25
N LEU A 185 -7.77 4.92 -8.38
CA LEU A 185 -6.77 5.42 -7.44
C LEU A 185 -5.49 5.89 -8.14
N LEU A 186 -5.00 5.14 -9.12
CA LEU A 186 -3.80 5.51 -9.87
C LEU A 186 -4.02 6.76 -10.72
N ASP A 187 -5.20 6.92 -11.30
CA ASP A 187 -5.58 8.09 -12.11
C ASP A 187 -5.61 9.39 -11.29
N THR A 188 -5.64 9.32 -9.95
CA THR A 188 -5.49 10.51 -9.09
C THR A 188 -4.08 11.10 -9.14
N GLY A 189 -3.08 10.33 -9.56
CA GLY A 189 -1.65 10.68 -9.47
C GLY A 189 -1.11 10.71 -8.02
N LEU A 190 -1.93 10.32 -7.04
CA LEU A 190 -1.53 10.33 -5.63
C LEU A 190 -0.42 9.32 -5.35
N ALA A 191 -0.47 8.14 -5.97
CA ALA A 191 0.50 7.10 -5.77
C ALA A 191 1.94 7.58 -6.04
N ASP A 192 2.14 8.30 -7.15
CA ASP A 192 3.46 8.80 -7.56
C ASP A 192 3.96 9.93 -6.66
N LYS A 193 3.06 10.77 -6.15
CA LYS A 193 3.41 11.86 -5.22
C LYS A 193 3.88 11.36 -3.86
N THR A 194 3.51 10.15 -3.48
CA THR A 194 3.74 9.57 -2.14
C THR A 194 5.05 8.79 -2.02
N VAL A 195 5.81 8.68 -3.09
CA VAL A 195 7.06 7.92 -3.18
C VAL A 195 8.18 8.76 -3.77
N SER A 196 9.43 8.29 -3.66
CA SER A 196 10.57 8.95 -4.30
C SER A 196 10.54 8.78 -5.82
N ALA A 197 11.17 9.70 -6.55
CA ALA A 197 11.23 9.67 -8.01
C ALA A 197 11.86 8.37 -8.57
N ASP A 198 12.76 7.73 -7.82
CA ASP A 198 13.43 6.47 -8.15
C ASP A 198 12.72 5.24 -7.57
N PHE A 199 11.48 5.39 -7.07
CA PHE A 199 10.75 4.32 -6.38
C PHE A 199 10.59 3.06 -7.24
N GLU A 200 10.12 3.20 -8.48
CA GLU A 200 9.83 2.05 -9.34
C GLU A 200 11.11 1.27 -9.65
N GLU A 201 12.22 1.96 -9.92
CA GLU A 201 13.53 1.34 -10.14
C GLU A 201 13.98 0.55 -8.91
N LEU A 202 14.01 1.19 -7.75
CA LEU A 202 14.40 0.54 -6.49
C LEU A 202 13.47 -0.61 -6.09
N PHE A 203 12.18 -0.48 -6.35
CA PHE A 203 11.20 -1.50 -6.08
C PHE A 203 11.41 -2.74 -6.97
N THR A 204 11.60 -2.53 -8.27
CA THR A 204 11.85 -3.61 -9.22
C THR A 204 13.19 -4.29 -8.97
N ASP A 205 14.23 -3.54 -8.67
CA ASP A 205 15.52 -4.08 -8.27
C ASP A 205 15.42 -4.95 -7.02
N PHE A 206 14.65 -4.51 -6.04
CA PHE A 206 14.51 -5.24 -4.78
C PHE A 206 13.66 -6.50 -4.91
N TYR A 207 12.54 -6.42 -5.64
CA TYR A 207 11.54 -7.50 -5.68
C TYR A 207 11.60 -8.37 -6.94
N LEU A 208 12.27 -7.94 -8.01
CA LEU A 208 12.31 -8.69 -9.27
C LEU A 208 13.70 -9.22 -9.66
N SER A 209 14.81 -8.70 -9.09
CA SER A 209 16.15 -9.11 -9.53
C SER A 209 16.49 -10.59 -9.27
N ASN A 210 16.00 -11.19 -8.19
CA ASN A 210 16.33 -12.56 -7.79
C ASN A 210 15.15 -13.27 -7.13
N THR A 211 13.96 -13.11 -7.66
CA THR A 211 12.72 -13.70 -7.12
C THR A 211 12.03 -14.52 -8.20
N TYR A 212 11.08 -15.35 -7.79
CA TYR A 212 10.30 -16.15 -8.72
C TYR A 212 9.54 -15.27 -9.73
N LEU A 213 8.96 -14.15 -9.29
CA LEU A 213 8.29 -13.19 -10.18
C LEU A 213 9.24 -12.57 -11.21
N GLY A 214 10.49 -12.30 -10.84
CA GLY A 214 11.47 -11.65 -11.71
C GLY A 214 12.19 -12.59 -12.68
N THR A 215 12.15 -13.92 -12.44
CA THR A 215 12.84 -14.88 -13.33
C THR A 215 12.07 -15.18 -14.61
N GLY A 216 10.80 -14.80 -14.70
CA GLY A 216 9.96 -15.00 -15.89
C GLY A 216 9.66 -16.48 -16.24
N ASN A 217 10.12 -17.42 -15.42
CA ASN A 217 9.94 -18.84 -15.67
C ASN A 217 8.59 -19.30 -15.09
N ASP A 218 7.64 -19.61 -15.97
CA ASP A 218 6.39 -20.34 -15.68
C ASP A 218 5.51 -19.74 -14.55
N VAL A 219 5.44 -18.40 -14.47
CA VAL A 219 4.43 -17.75 -13.60
C VAL A 219 3.05 -17.99 -14.23
N GLN A 220 2.51 -19.19 -14.03
CA GLN A 220 1.14 -19.50 -14.44
C GLN A 220 0.17 -18.66 -13.62
N GLN A 221 -0.56 -17.79 -14.30
CA GLN A 221 -1.76 -17.16 -13.75
C GLN A 221 -2.74 -18.26 -13.32
N SER A 222 -3.45 -18.05 -12.23
CA SER A 222 -4.49 -18.99 -11.81
C SER A 222 -5.48 -19.25 -12.95
N SER A 223 -6.04 -20.44 -13.02
CA SER A 223 -6.98 -20.87 -14.07
C SER A 223 -8.18 -19.92 -14.27
N ALA A 224 -8.46 -19.04 -13.33
CA ALA A 224 -9.47 -17.99 -13.44
C ALA A 224 -9.12 -16.91 -14.50
N CYS A 225 -7.83 -16.66 -14.77
CA CYS A 225 -7.40 -15.73 -15.82
C CYS A 225 -7.40 -16.34 -17.21
N ALA A 226 -7.20 -17.64 -17.33
CA ALA A 226 -7.19 -18.33 -18.62
C ALA A 226 -8.59 -18.34 -19.29
N SER A 227 -9.67 -18.18 -18.51
CA SER A 227 -11.05 -18.17 -19.02
C SER A 227 -11.55 -16.80 -19.48
N SER A 228 -10.85 -15.71 -19.20
CA SER A 228 -11.24 -14.35 -19.62
C SER A 228 -10.72 -13.92 -21.00
N ASN A 229 -9.88 -14.73 -21.64
CA ASN A 229 -9.40 -14.49 -23.00
C ASN A 229 -10.29 -15.09 -24.12
N CYS A 230 -11.51 -15.53 -23.79
CA CYS A 230 -12.49 -15.98 -24.77
C CYS A 230 -13.63 -14.97 -24.84
N CYS A 231 -13.43 -13.84 -25.51
CA CYS A 231 -14.42 -13.11 -26.30
C CYS A 231 -13.68 -12.15 -27.21
N GLY A 232 -13.58 -12.59 -28.49
CA GLY A 232 -13.26 -11.72 -29.61
C GLY A 232 -14.39 -10.77 -29.91
#